data_4cf13b8896f44e5a988f9c7c6df5cd5c
#
_entry.id   4cf13b8896f44e5a988f9c7c6df5cd5c
#
_cell.length_a   1.000
_cell.length_b   1.000
_cell.length_c   1.000
_cell.angle_alpha   90.00
_cell.angle_beta   90.00
_cell.angle_gamma   90.00
#
_symmetry.space_group_name_H-M   'P 1'
#
loop_
_entity.id
_entity.type
_entity.pdbx_description
1 polymer ?
#
loop_
_entity_poly.entity_id
_entity_poly.type
_entity_poly.pdbx_seq_one_letter_code
_entity_poly.pdbx_strand_id
1 'polypeptide(L)'
;MDAKFETFNVDLAAFLVMEGVELIGFEMIDPTRKKVVIKFKDPANKCLDLEQVFLNSDYKKYRDINKFLLRKIHEEIRGGR
;
A
#
# COMPACT_ATOMS: atom_id res chain seq x y z
N MET A 1 -14.29 3.29 21.89
CA MET A 1 -12.86 3.42 21.57
C MET A 1 -12.65 3.22 20.07
N ASP A 2 -11.99 4.15 19.43
CA ASP A 2 -11.82 4.08 18.00
C ASP A 2 -10.76 3.06 17.62
N ALA A 3 -11.13 2.11 16.80
CA ALA A 3 -10.18 1.16 16.26
C ALA A 3 -9.29 1.86 15.23
N LYS A 4 -8.04 1.42 15.15
CA LYS A 4 -7.08 1.96 14.21
C LYS A 4 -6.48 0.84 13.39
N PHE A 5 -6.13 1.15 12.16
CA PHE A 5 -5.46 0.21 11.28
C PHE A 5 -4.16 0.83 10.78
N GLU A 6 -3.10 0.05 10.78
CA GLU A 6 -1.78 0.53 10.35
C GLU A 6 -1.22 -0.40 9.31
N THR A 7 -0.55 0.16 8.32
CA THR A 7 0.08 -0.64 7.28
C THR A 7 1.32 0.07 6.75
N PHE A 8 2.28 -0.73 6.30
CA PHE A 8 3.45 -0.21 5.58
C PHE A 8 3.23 -0.27 4.07
N ASN A 9 2.16 -0.90 3.63
CA ASN A 9 1.91 -1.14 2.20
C ASN A 9 1.20 0.06 1.58
N VAL A 10 1.94 0.80 0.74
CA VAL A 10 1.39 2.01 0.12
C VAL A 10 0.24 1.69 -0.83
N ASP A 11 0.33 0.58 -1.55
CA ASP A 11 -0.72 0.20 -2.48
C ASP A 11 -2.02 -0.12 -1.74
N LEU A 12 -1.91 -0.84 -0.62
CA LEU A 12 -3.08 -1.11 0.21
C LEU A 12 -3.63 0.19 0.78
N ALA A 13 -2.75 1.09 1.22
CA ALA A 13 -3.18 2.38 1.76
C ALA A 13 -3.97 3.16 0.72
N ALA A 14 -3.50 3.19 -0.52
CA ALA A 14 -4.21 3.87 -1.59
C ALA A 14 -5.59 3.26 -1.81
N PHE A 15 -5.67 1.93 -1.78
CA PHE A 15 -6.94 1.22 -1.93
C PHE A 15 -7.90 1.61 -0.80
N LEU A 16 -7.41 1.66 0.44
CA LEU A 16 -8.24 2.03 1.59
C LEU A 16 -8.79 3.44 1.45
N VAL A 17 -7.94 4.38 0.99
CA VAL A 17 -8.41 5.76 0.77
C VAL A 17 -9.50 5.78 -0.28
N MET A 18 -9.33 5.01 -1.37
CA MET A 18 -10.35 4.93 -2.40
C MET A 18 -11.67 4.38 -1.88
N GLU A 19 -11.60 3.47 -0.91
CA GLU A 19 -12.79 2.88 -0.31
C GLU A 19 -13.41 3.75 0.77
N GLY A 20 -12.86 4.93 1.00
CA GLY A 20 -13.45 5.89 1.92
C GLY A 20 -12.98 5.75 3.36
N VAL A 21 -11.92 4.99 3.61
CA VAL A 21 -11.36 4.88 4.95
C VAL A 21 -10.61 6.15 5.29
N GLU A 22 -10.81 6.67 6.49
CA GLU A 22 -10.22 7.94 6.88
C GLU A 22 -8.74 7.78 7.24
N LEU A 23 -7.89 8.52 6.53
CA LEU A 23 -6.46 8.54 6.80
C LEU A 23 -6.19 9.45 7.99
N ILE A 24 -5.48 8.92 9.00
CA ILE A 24 -5.07 9.72 10.15
C ILE A 24 -3.76 10.43 9.87
N GLY A 25 -2.78 9.70 9.34
CA GLY A 25 -1.47 10.27 9.09
C GLY A 25 -0.39 9.22 8.96
N PHE A 26 0.83 9.67 9.17
CA PHE A 26 2.01 8.84 8.96
C PHE A 26 2.91 8.92 10.19
N GLU A 27 3.65 7.86 10.45
CA GLU A 27 4.60 7.87 11.54
C GLU A 27 5.89 7.19 11.11
N MET A 28 7.02 7.86 11.33
CA MET A 28 8.33 7.29 11.04
C MET A 28 8.68 6.32 12.14
N ILE A 29 8.75 5.04 11.81
CA ILE A 29 9.04 4.00 12.79
C ILE A 29 10.55 3.77 12.91
N ASP A 30 11.23 3.77 11.79
CA ASP A 30 12.67 3.51 11.76
C ASP A 30 13.36 4.47 10.81
N PRO A 31 13.92 5.59 11.34
CA PRO A 31 14.56 6.58 10.49
C PRO A 31 15.75 6.03 9.70
N THR A 32 16.44 5.06 10.26
CA THR A 32 17.60 4.45 9.60
C THR A 32 17.17 3.73 8.31
N ARG A 33 16.06 3.01 8.38
CA ARG A 33 15.53 2.28 7.23
C ARG A 33 14.47 3.06 6.48
N LYS A 34 14.15 4.24 6.96
CA LYS A 34 13.12 5.11 6.37
C LYS A 34 11.78 4.40 6.27
N LYS A 35 11.44 3.69 7.34
CA LYS A 35 10.18 2.97 7.42
C LYS A 35 9.10 3.86 8.00
N VAL A 36 8.03 4.04 7.22
CA VAL A 36 6.91 4.88 7.63
C VAL A 36 5.65 4.03 7.67
N VAL A 37 4.96 4.07 8.79
CA VAL A 37 3.66 3.40 8.90
C VAL A 37 2.56 4.39 8.54
N ILE A 38 1.55 3.90 7.82
CA ILE A 38 0.39 4.70 7.41
C ILE A 38 -0.77 4.31 8.30
N LYS A 39 -1.40 5.29 8.93
CA LYS A 39 -2.41 5.06 9.94
C LYS A 39 -3.79 5.48 9.48
N PHE A 40 -4.77 4.64 9.76
CA PHE A 40 -6.15 4.87 9.38
C PHE A 40 -7.07 4.76 10.59
N LYS A 41 -8.16 5.49 10.54
CA LYS A 41 -9.24 5.37 11.50
C LYS A 41 -10.20 4.29 11.02
N ASP A 42 -10.45 3.29 11.85
CA ASP A 42 -11.24 2.14 11.43
C ASP A 42 -12.29 1.77 12.48
N PRO A 43 -13.24 2.68 12.76
CA PRO A 43 -14.23 2.44 13.83
C PRO A 43 -15.13 1.24 13.55
N ALA A 44 -15.32 0.87 12.29
CA ALA A 44 -16.16 -0.26 11.92
C ALA A 44 -15.39 -1.55 11.68
N ASN A 45 -14.06 -1.55 11.91
CA ASN A 45 -13.20 -2.71 11.69
C ASN A 45 -13.29 -3.25 10.27
N LYS A 46 -13.34 -2.36 9.30
CA LYS A 46 -13.49 -2.74 7.90
C LYS A 46 -12.15 -3.03 7.22
N CYS A 47 -11.06 -2.51 7.77
CA CYS A 47 -9.78 -2.55 7.07
C CYS A 47 -9.27 -3.97 6.87
N LEU A 48 -9.48 -4.87 7.82
CA LEU A 48 -9.06 -6.25 7.64
C LEU A 48 -9.80 -6.91 6.48
N ASP A 49 -11.10 -6.65 6.38
CA ASP A 49 -11.90 -7.18 5.27
C ASP A 49 -11.46 -6.57 3.96
N LEU A 50 -11.22 -5.26 3.95
CA LEU A 50 -10.77 -4.57 2.75
C LEU A 50 -9.38 -5.05 2.32
N GLU A 51 -8.52 -5.35 3.28
CA GLU A 51 -7.21 -5.91 2.98
C GLU A 51 -7.34 -7.23 2.25
N GLN A 52 -8.27 -8.10 2.68
CA GLN A 52 -8.51 -9.36 2.00
C GLN A 52 -9.02 -9.13 0.58
N VAL A 53 -9.92 -8.17 0.41
CA VAL A 53 -10.42 -7.82 -0.92
C VAL A 53 -9.27 -7.35 -1.80
N PHE A 54 -8.40 -6.51 -1.25
CA PHE A 54 -7.24 -6.00 -1.99
C PHE A 54 -6.30 -7.13 -2.42
N LEU A 55 -5.98 -8.02 -1.49
CA LEU A 55 -5.04 -9.10 -1.76
C LEU A 55 -5.56 -10.06 -2.82
N ASN A 56 -6.89 -10.18 -2.94
CA ASN A 56 -7.52 -11.07 -3.91
C ASN A 56 -7.98 -10.34 -5.16
N SER A 57 -7.69 -9.05 -5.28
CA SER A 57 -8.19 -8.24 -6.37
C SER A 57 -7.25 -8.27 -7.57
N ASP A 58 -7.80 -7.98 -8.73
CA ASP A 58 -7.02 -7.82 -9.94
C ASP A 58 -6.10 -6.60 -9.85
N TYR A 59 -6.45 -5.64 -8.99
CA TYR A 59 -5.63 -4.45 -8.80
C TYR A 59 -4.23 -4.82 -8.31
N LYS A 60 -4.15 -5.71 -7.32
CA LYS A 60 -2.84 -6.14 -6.82
C LYS A 60 -2.05 -6.85 -7.90
N LYS A 61 -2.71 -7.73 -8.63
CA LYS A 61 -2.08 -8.43 -9.74
C LYS A 61 -1.56 -7.45 -10.79
N TYR A 62 -2.39 -6.47 -11.11
CA TYR A 62 -2.01 -5.43 -12.07
C TYR A 62 -0.77 -4.68 -11.58
N ARG A 63 -0.74 -4.30 -10.31
CA ARG A 63 0.38 -3.57 -9.75
C ARG A 63 1.67 -4.39 -9.78
N ASP A 64 1.57 -5.67 -9.45
CA ASP A 64 2.74 -6.55 -9.46
C ASP A 64 3.33 -6.69 -10.86
N ILE A 65 2.46 -6.85 -11.84
CA ILE A 65 2.88 -6.94 -13.23
C ILE A 65 3.50 -5.62 -13.68
N ASN A 66 2.88 -4.52 -13.30
CA ASN A 66 3.37 -3.19 -13.64
C ASN A 66 4.79 -2.98 -13.12
N LYS A 67 5.04 -3.36 -11.87
CA LYS A 67 6.37 -3.25 -11.28
C LYS A 67 7.38 -4.11 -12.02
N PHE A 68 6.99 -5.30 -12.40
CA PHE A 68 7.85 -6.21 -13.15
C PHE A 68 8.25 -5.58 -14.50
N LEU A 69 7.26 -5.05 -15.21
CA LEU A 69 7.51 -4.45 -16.51
C LEU A 69 8.40 -3.22 -16.41
N LEU A 70 8.16 -2.38 -15.40
CA LEU A 70 8.98 -1.19 -15.19
C LEU A 70 10.43 -1.58 -14.92
N ARG A 71 10.64 -2.62 -14.14
CA ARG A 71 11.99 -3.09 -13.86
C ARG A 71 12.67 -3.56 -15.14
N LYS A 72 11.94 -4.29 -15.99
CA LYS A 72 12.50 -4.78 -17.25
C LYS A 72 12.84 -3.63 -18.20
N ILE A 73 11.98 -2.62 -18.25
CA ILE A 73 12.24 -1.44 -19.07
C ILE A 73 13.51 -0.74 -18.61
N HIS A 74 13.67 -0.58 -17.29
CA HIS A 74 14.88 0.07 -16.77
C HIS A 74 16.13 -0.74 -17.06
N GLU A 75 16.04 -2.06 -17.00
CA GLU A 75 17.17 -2.92 -17.34
C GLU A 75 17.56 -2.76 -18.80
N GLU A 76 16.57 -2.66 -19.69
CA GLU A 76 16.84 -2.47 -21.11
C GLU A 76 17.51 -1.14 -21.38
N ILE A 77 17.00 -0.09 -20.77
CA ILE A 77 17.59 1.25 -20.95
C ILE A 77 19.03 1.24 -20.46
N ARG A 78 19.27 0.61 -19.31
CA ARG A 78 20.59 0.59 -18.71
C ARG A 78 21.55 -0.31 -19.46
N GLY A 79 21.09 -1.43 -19.98
CA GLY A 79 21.93 -2.37 -20.69
C GLY A 79 22.01 -2.12 -22.17
N GLY A 80 21.19 -1.26 -22.69
CA GLY A 80 21.09 -1.04 -24.13
C GLY A 80 22.13 -0.10 -24.70
N ARG A 81 23.18 0.11 -23.94
CA ARG A 81 24.17 1.02 -24.34
C ARG A 81 25.23 0.57 -25.11
#